data_06211b473931d4f2be6b6325f80e8953
#
_entry.id   06211b473931d4f2be6b6325f80e8953
#
_cell.length_a   1.000
_cell.length_b   1.000
_cell.length_c   1.000
_cell.angle_alpha   90.00
_cell.angle_beta   90.00
_cell.angle_gamma   90.00
#
_symmetry.space_group_name_H-M   'P 1'
#
loop_
_entity.id
_entity.type
_entity.pdbx_description
1 polymer ?
#
loop_
_entity_poly.entity_id
_entity_poly.type
_entity_poly.pdbx_seq_one_letter_code
_entity_poly.pdbx_strand_id
1 'polypeptide(L)'
;MELAYQGLFIRLPFEGAVGVEAFEMNASFNDHVTLRLLLLVEEEKIEALIHGIGDGDDIEVYKAEADGLLYAGKITDAKMEQDRSLHLLQLEAASYTMEWGLAPVSQSFLNLDTTYRQVMDKVLKNQKDAEILDCATKGAVIPDFLLQYEESDWNFLVRLASHFHTFMVPDCRAAHGRAYFGIPDLGEEYVLSDEEFTEIKDMDQYYRLGREQKILPQETLKWKVTARQDFCLAQKVRFRGISAIVTRIQYQTVEGELVRTYELSRRKGVLCAPEKNPHIFGMSIPATVKERSGNCVRVHFHIDPEYDNSPNVKYFTYAIESSFIYCMPEVGSQVHIYFPGDDEKDAIAVHAIRTSGGSSSSGYAQIPDNKSFSNVNGAELLMTPSKAIVSADQEKQTCVYLDTDGNALITGKKICLHAEKNLIVGDPAEEDGQASRQMVLEAEELTVQVGGNGSQINLTDEARIIAAFVKMDASDRSPAANPSLEELRSSVTANDETNRKNINEDVSNELVEKFEEGRTGILKGIVKVAA
;
A
#
# COMPACT_ATOMS: atom_id res chain seq x y z
N MET A 1 -30.97 -19.21 31.95
CA MET A 1 -31.44 -20.57 32.35
C MET A 1 -30.57 -21.64 31.72
N GLU A 2 -30.70 -22.91 32.12
CA GLU A 2 -29.93 -24.01 31.58
C GLU A 2 -30.86 -25.14 31.10
N LEU A 3 -30.65 -25.64 29.88
CA LEU A 3 -31.39 -26.72 29.26
C LEU A 3 -30.47 -27.91 28.98
N ALA A 4 -30.90 -29.11 29.34
CA ALA A 4 -30.20 -30.33 28.98
C ALA A 4 -30.65 -30.83 27.60
N TYR A 5 -29.69 -31.18 26.70
CA TYR A 5 -29.98 -31.77 25.41
C TYR A 5 -28.91 -32.76 24.99
N GLN A 6 -29.24 -34.03 24.98
CA GLN A 6 -28.44 -35.16 24.47
C GLN A 6 -26.94 -35.14 24.87
N GLY A 7 -26.68 -34.97 26.18
CA GLY A 7 -25.32 -34.91 26.73
C GLY A 7 -24.67 -33.54 26.66
N LEU A 8 -25.43 -32.51 26.30
CA LEU A 8 -25.03 -31.10 26.35
C LEU A 8 -25.90 -30.34 27.36
N PHE A 9 -25.33 -29.30 27.98
CA PHE A 9 -26.04 -28.28 28.75
C PHE A 9 -25.94 -26.94 28.02
N ILE A 10 -27.10 -26.36 27.68
CA ILE A 10 -27.21 -25.10 26.96
C ILE A 10 -27.63 -24.01 27.95
N ARG A 11 -26.76 -23.04 28.19
CA ARG A 11 -27.05 -21.89 29.04
C ARG A 11 -27.54 -20.74 28.18
N LEU A 12 -28.75 -20.29 28.48
CA LEU A 12 -29.42 -19.18 27.80
C LEU A 12 -29.47 -17.95 28.72
N PRO A 13 -29.38 -16.71 28.16
CA PRO A 13 -29.41 -15.47 28.95
C PRO A 13 -30.80 -15.12 29.49
N PHE A 14 -31.83 -15.83 29.07
CA PHE A 14 -33.22 -15.58 29.40
C PHE A 14 -33.88 -16.85 29.99
N GLU A 15 -35.11 -16.70 30.48
CA GLU A 15 -35.98 -17.77 30.97
C GLU A 15 -37.20 -17.95 30.08
N GLY A 16 -37.83 -19.13 30.08
CA GLY A 16 -39.08 -19.41 29.34
C GLY A 16 -38.93 -20.40 28.20
N ALA A 17 -37.73 -20.86 27.94
CA ALA A 17 -37.54 -22.02 27.08
C ALA A 17 -37.77 -23.30 27.90
N VAL A 18 -38.56 -24.22 27.38
CA VAL A 18 -38.93 -25.49 28.05
C VAL A 18 -38.21 -26.70 27.48
N GLY A 19 -37.69 -26.60 26.29
CA GLY A 19 -36.97 -27.70 25.62
C GLY A 19 -36.23 -27.28 24.36
N VAL A 20 -35.37 -28.17 23.87
CA VAL A 20 -34.63 -28.00 22.63
C VAL A 20 -35.16 -29.02 21.61
N GLU A 21 -35.70 -28.56 20.51
CA GLU A 21 -36.18 -29.39 19.41
C GLU A 21 -35.08 -29.71 18.39
N ALA A 22 -34.23 -28.75 18.09
CA ALA A 22 -33.11 -28.95 17.20
C ALA A 22 -31.89 -28.16 17.65
N PHE A 23 -30.73 -28.76 17.39
CA PHE A 23 -29.41 -28.19 17.63
C PHE A 23 -28.57 -28.35 16.36
N GLU A 24 -28.00 -27.25 15.88
CA GLU A 24 -27.05 -27.26 14.79
C GLU A 24 -25.84 -26.37 15.15
N MET A 25 -24.63 -26.91 15.04
CA MET A 25 -23.39 -26.17 15.23
C MET A 25 -22.44 -26.47 14.08
N ASN A 26 -21.91 -25.43 13.46
CA ASN A 26 -20.94 -25.55 12.39
C ASN A 26 -19.66 -24.81 12.76
N ALA A 27 -18.52 -25.47 12.58
CA ALA A 27 -17.19 -24.89 12.77
C ALA A 27 -16.27 -25.32 11.62
N SER A 28 -15.56 -24.38 11.03
CA SER A 28 -14.55 -24.63 10.02
C SER A 28 -13.41 -23.61 10.10
N PHE A 29 -12.30 -23.90 9.46
CA PHE A 29 -11.21 -22.93 9.33
C PHE A 29 -11.66 -21.72 8.49
N ASN A 30 -11.14 -20.54 8.80
CA ASN A 30 -11.44 -19.25 8.22
C ASN A 30 -12.88 -18.72 8.43
N ASP A 31 -13.75 -19.49 9.06
CA ASP A 31 -15.14 -19.11 9.35
C ASP A 31 -15.36 -18.92 10.85
N HIS A 32 -16.34 -18.11 11.22
CA HIS A 32 -16.82 -18.05 12.59
C HIS A 32 -17.62 -19.31 12.94
N VAL A 33 -17.53 -19.77 14.19
CA VAL A 33 -18.35 -20.91 14.61
C VAL A 33 -19.79 -20.43 14.79
N THR A 34 -20.73 -21.10 14.16
CA THR A 34 -22.15 -20.77 14.22
C THR A 34 -22.93 -21.82 15.00
N LEU A 35 -23.93 -21.37 15.74
CA LEU A 35 -24.87 -22.18 16.47
C LEU A 35 -26.29 -21.79 16.09
N ARG A 36 -27.13 -22.76 15.78
CA ARG A 36 -28.57 -22.58 15.58
C ARG A 36 -29.32 -23.50 16.54
N LEU A 37 -30.25 -22.94 17.29
CA LEU A 37 -31.12 -23.63 18.20
C LEU A 37 -32.57 -23.46 17.82
N LEU A 38 -33.36 -24.50 17.86
CA LEU A 38 -34.81 -24.45 17.83
C LEU A 38 -35.34 -24.82 19.19
N LEU A 39 -35.94 -23.87 19.90
CA LEU A 39 -36.39 -24.01 21.28
C LEU A 39 -37.90 -24.01 21.34
N LEU A 40 -38.48 -24.89 22.18
CA LEU A 40 -39.84 -24.79 22.63
C LEU A 40 -39.93 -23.74 23.75
N VAL A 41 -40.91 -22.83 23.67
CA VAL A 41 -41.08 -21.74 24.64
C VAL A 41 -42.51 -21.70 25.19
N GLU A 42 -42.65 -21.16 26.40
CA GLU A 42 -43.95 -20.96 27.07
C GLU A 42 -44.70 -19.80 26.38
N GLU A 43 -46.00 -20.01 26.07
CA GLU A 43 -46.85 -19.03 25.42
C GLU A 43 -46.88 -17.66 26.13
N GLU A 44 -46.89 -17.66 27.46
CA GLU A 44 -46.99 -16.46 28.28
C GLU A 44 -45.72 -15.57 28.21
N LYS A 45 -44.58 -16.11 27.76
CA LYS A 45 -43.28 -15.44 27.77
C LYS A 45 -42.81 -14.99 26.37
N ILE A 46 -43.54 -15.30 25.32
CA ILE A 46 -43.15 -15.08 23.92
C ILE A 46 -42.75 -13.65 23.63
N GLU A 47 -43.65 -12.68 23.91
CA GLU A 47 -43.41 -11.26 23.63
C GLU A 47 -42.24 -10.72 24.45
N ALA A 48 -42.12 -11.14 25.72
CA ALA A 48 -41.04 -10.74 26.59
C ALA A 48 -39.68 -11.27 26.10
N LEU A 49 -39.65 -12.49 25.57
CA LEU A 49 -38.41 -13.11 25.04
C LEU A 49 -37.88 -12.37 23.81
N ILE A 50 -38.71 -12.17 22.80
CA ILE A 50 -38.22 -11.56 21.55
C ILE A 50 -37.82 -10.10 21.73
N HIS A 51 -38.52 -9.37 22.60
CA HIS A 51 -38.20 -7.98 22.93
C HIS A 51 -37.08 -7.83 23.97
N GLY A 52 -36.78 -8.89 24.71
CA GLY A 52 -35.77 -8.89 25.76
C GLY A 52 -34.36 -9.24 25.25
N ILE A 53 -34.24 -9.93 24.11
CA ILE A 53 -32.95 -10.28 23.53
C ILE A 53 -32.25 -9.02 23.03
N GLY A 54 -31.05 -8.75 23.51
CA GLY A 54 -30.30 -7.54 23.21
C GLY A 54 -28.80 -7.77 23.06
N ASP A 55 -28.08 -6.66 22.88
CA ASP A 55 -26.62 -6.69 22.79
C ASP A 55 -26.01 -7.15 24.11
N GLY A 56 -25.18 -8.18 24.05
CA GLY A 56 -24.52 -8.80 25.19
C GLY A 56 -25.23 -10.06 25.72
N ASP A 57 -26.27 -10.52 25.04
CA ASP A 57 -26.90 -11.81 25.36
C ASP A 57 -26.11 -12.94 24.69
N ASP A 58 -25.47 -13.73 25.56
CA ASP A 58 -24.55 -14.79 25.15
C ASP A 58 -25.20 -16.17 25.35
N ILE A 59 -24.85 -17.11 24.46
CA ILE A 59 -25.19 -18.53 24.61
C ILE A 59 -23.92 -19.30 24.91
N GLU A 60 -24.00 -20.16 25.90
CA GLU A 60 -22.93 -21.10 26.22
C GLU A 60 -23.43 -22.55 26.15
N VAL A 61 -22.61 -23.41 25.57
CA VAL A 61 -22.89 -24.86 25.51
C VAL A 61 -21.77 -25.61 26.23
N TYR A 62 -22.14 -26.45 27.19
CA TYR A 62 -21.23 -27.27 27.98
C TYR A 62 -21.43 -28.74 27.69
N LYS A 63 -20.40 -29.55 27.90
CA LYS A 63 -20.45 -31.01 27.87
C LYS A 63 -20.93 -31.53 29.23
N ALA A 64 -21.88 -32.45 29.23
CA ALA A 64 -22.40 -33.01 30.49
C ALA A 64 -21.37 -33.85 31.25
N GLU A 65 -20.49 -34.56 30.58
CA GLU A 65 -19.56 -35.52 31.19
C GLU A 65 -18.27 -34.88 31.73
N ALA A 66 -17.89 -33.67 31.28
CA ALA A 66 -16.57 -33.09 31.53
C ALA A 66 -16.60 -31.64 32.04
N ASP A 67 -17.79 -31.07 32.29
CA ASP A 67 -17.99 -29.65 32.69
C ASP A 67 -17.15 -28.67 31.82
N GLY A 68 -16.88 -29.06 30.57
CA GLY A 68 -16.06 -28.33 29.65
C GLY A 68 -16.89 -27.50 28.67
N LEU A 69 -16.53 -26.20 28.51
CA LEU A 69 -17.15 -25.33 27.52
C LEU A 69 -16.91 -25.88 26.12
N LEU A 70 -17.99 -26.13 25.37
CA LEU A 70 -17.98 -26.57 23.98
C LEU A 70 -18.12 -25.39 23.00
N TYR A 71 -18.98 -24.45 23.35
CA TYR A 71 -19.28 -23.27 22.57
C TYR A 71 -19.66 -22.11 23.47
N ALA A 72 -19.19 -20.92 23.10
CA ALA A 72 -19.66 -19.64 23.60
C ALA A 72 -19.73 -18.63 22.46
N GLY A 73 -20.78 -17.84 22.44
CA GLY A 73 -20.97 -16.82 21.40
C GLY A 73 -22.18 -15.95 21.65
N LYS A 74 -22.32 -14.93 20.85
CA LYS A 74 -23.40 -13.95 20.90
C LYS A 74 -24.58 -14.35 20.02
N ILE A 75 -25.77 -14.02 20.46
CA ILE A 75 -26.98 -14.15 19.66
C ILE A 75 -26.91 -13.14 18.50
N THR A 76 -27.08 -13.62 17.29
CA THR A 76 -27.05 -12.81 16.06
C THR A 76 -28.42 -12.64 15.43
N ASP A 77 -29.32 -13.60 15.65
CA ASP A 77 -30.70 -13.52 15.17
C ASP A 77 -31.64 -14.32 16.08
N ALA A 78 -32.88 -13.87 16.19
CA ALA A 78 -33.94 -14.52 16.94
C ALA A 78 -35.27 -14.43 16.17
N LYS A 79 -35.84 -15.58 15.84
CA LYS A 79 -37.08 -15.69 15.08
C LYS A 79 -38.09 -16.52 15.85
N MET A 80 -39.28 -15.98 16.05
CA MET A 80 -40.37 -16.70 16.67
C MET A 80 -41.31 -17.26 15.61
N GLU A 81 -41.65 -18.53 15.72
CA GLU A 81 -42.63 -19.21 14.87
C GLU A 81 -43.72 -19.85 15.73
N GLN A 82 -44.94 -19.75 15.29
CA GLN A 82 -46.07 -20.43 15.89
C GLN A 82 -46.58 -21.49 14.91
N ASP A 83 -46.48 -22.77 15.31
CA ASP A 83 -47.11 -23.88 14.61
C ASP A 83 -48.22 -24.48 15.46
N ARG A 84 -49.46 -24.17 15.10
CA ARG A 84 -50.71 -24.56 15.82
C ARG A 84 -50.66 -24.11 17.31
N SER A 85 -50.37 -25.00 18.23
CA SER A 85 -50.26 -24.72 19.67
C SER A 85 -48.84 -24.75 20.20
N LEU A 86 -47.86 -24.91 19.31
CA LEU A 86 -46.45 -24.93 19.68
C LEU A 86 -45.83 -23.57 19.32
N HIS A 87 -45.08 -23.04 20.28
CA HIS A 87 -44.31 -21.81 20.08
C HIS A 87 -42.82 -22.16 20.02
N LEU A 88 -42.23 -21.86 18.89
CA LEU A 88 -40.86 -22.20 18.59
C LEU A 88 -40.03 -20.90 18.49
N LEU A 89 -38.95 -20.83 19.22
CA LEU A 89 -37.95 -19.78 19.11
C LEU A 89 -36.71 -20.35 18.42
N GLN A 90 -36.46 -19.87 17.20
CA GLN A 90 -35.20 -20.12 16.52
C GLN A 90 -34.20 -19.05 16.94
N LEU A 91 -33.05 -19.46 17.44
CA LEU A 91 -31.92 -18.60 17.76
C LEU A 91 -30.76 -18.93 16.83
N GLU A 92 -30.10 -17.90 16.32
CA GLU A 92 -28.81 -18.03 15.68
C GLU A 92 -27.78 -17.30 16.53
N ALA A 93 -26.61 -17.89 16.66
CA ALA A 93 -25.49 -17.31 17.39
C ALA A 93 -24.18 -17.58 16.66
N ALA A 94 -23.21 -16.69 16.85
CA ALA A 94 -21.87 -16.86 16.33
C ALA A 94 -20.82 -16.66 17.43
N SER A 95 -19.69 -17.36 17.31
CA SER A 95 -18.57 -17.18 18.24
C SER A 95 -18.09 -15.73 18.26
N TYR A 96 -17.51 -15.29 19.37
CA TYR A 96 -17.07 -13.90 19.58
C TYR A 96 -16.11 -13.37 18.51
N THR A 97 -15.43 -14.24 17.77
CA THR A 97 -14.60 -13.84 16.63
C THR A 97 -15.39 -13.12 15.53
N MET A 98 -16.73 -13.26 15.50
CA MET A 98 -17.60 -12.55 14.55
C MET A 98 -17.47 -11.03 14.68
N GLU A 99 -17.21 -10.51 15.90
CA GLU A 99 -17.03 -9.07 16.12
C GLU A 99 -15.88 -8.50 15.29
N TRP A 100 -14.86 -9.30 15.02
CA TRP A 100 -13.73 -8.91 14.15
C TRP A 100 -14.12 -8.83 12.67
N GLY A 101 -15.29 -9.37 12.31
CA GLY A 101 -15.84 -9.38 10.94
C GLY A 101 -16.87 -8.28 10.64
N LEU A 102 -17.33 -7.52 11.64
CA LEU A 102 -18.51 -6.65 11.52
C LEU A 102 -18.29 -5.40 10.66
N ALA A 103 -17.14 -4.76 10.78
CA ALA A 103 -16.89 -3.49 10.13
C ALA A 103 -15.66 -3.53 9.22
N PRO A 104 -15.73 -2.97 8.01
CA PRO A 104 -14.55 -2.79 7.19
C PRO A 104 -13.65 -1.68 7.77
N VAL A 105 -12.36 -1.91 7.71
CA VAL A 105 -11.31 -0.99 8.18
C VAL A 105 -10.36 -0.68 7.03
N SER A 106 -9.80 0.53 7.03
CA SER A 106 -8.75 0.92 6.10
C SER A 106 -7.56 1.47 6.88
N GLN A 107 -6.41 0.81 6.77
CA GLN A 107 -5.14 1.21 7.39
C GLN A 107 -3.95 0.60 6.66
N SER A 108 -2.78 1.21 6.77
CA SER A 108 -1.56 0.70 6.16
C SER A 108 -0.50 0.28 7.18
N PHE A 109 0.39 -0.61 6.72
CA PHE A 109 1.55 -1.09 7.46
C PHE A 109 2.78 -0.90 6.57
N LEU A 110 3.36 0.29 6.62
CA LEU A 110 4.42 0.73 5.71
C LEU A 110 5.82 0.41 6.20
N ASN A 111 6.01 0.20 7.51
CA ASN A 111 7.31 -0.12 8.10
C ASN A 111 7.68 -1.58 7.84
N LEU A 112 8.70 -1.79 7.03
CA LEU A 112 9.16 -3.12 6.60
C LEU A 112 9.88 -3.91 7.71
N ASP A 113 10.17 -3.30 8.86
CA ASP A 113 10.70 -4.00 10.03
C ASP A 113 9.59 -4.56 10.93
N THR A 114 8.31 -4.32 10.57
CA THR A 114 7.16 -4.78 11.34
C THR A 114 7.00 -6.29 11.19
N THR A 115 6.84 -7.00 12.30
CA THR A 115 6.53 -8.42 12.28
C THR A 115 5.03 -8.65 12.07
N TYR A 116 4.66 -9.80 11.49
CA TYR A 116 3.24 -10.19 11.37
C TYR A 116 2.53 -10.19 12.74
N ARG A 117 3.23 -10.53 13.83
CA ARG A 117 2.68 -10.46 15.18
C ARG A 117 2.28 -9.02 15.56
N GLN A 118 3.14 -8.04 15.28
CA GLN A 118 2.82 -6.62 15.53
C GLN A 118 1.67 -6.12 14.64
N VAL A 119 1.55 -6.64 13.41
CA VAL A 119 0.39 -6.35 12.55
C VAL A 119 -0.88 -6.88 13.19
N MET A 120 -0.91 -8.16 13.61
CA MET A 120 -2.06 -8.76 14.30
C MET A 120 -2.45 -7.97 15.56
N ASP A 121 -1.48 -7.60 16.41
CA ASP A 121 -1.72 -6.84 17.63
C ASP A 121 -2.30 -5.44 17.32
N LYS A 122 -1.85 -4.79 16.24
CA LYS A 122 -2.38 -3.48 15.81
C LYS A 122 -3.81 -3.61 15.26
N VAL A 123 -4.08 -4.64 14.46
CA VAL A 123 -5.41 -4.92 13.87
C VAL A 123 -6.44 -5.13 14.98
N LEU A 124 -6.10 -5.95 15.96
CA LEU A 124 -7.02 -6.29 17.05
C LEU A 124 -7.03 -5.31 18.24
N LYS A 125 -6.26 -4.21 18.15
CA LYS A 125 -6.12 -3.23 19.25
C LYS A 125 -7.46 -2.69 19.77
N ASN A 126 -8.43 -2.51 18.88
CA ASN A 126 -9.75 -1.97 19.22
C ASN A 126 -10.80 -3.05 19.50
N GLN A 127 -10.45 -4.31 19.33
CA GLN A 127 -11.34 -5.43 19.62
C GLN A 127 -11.28 -5.77 21.11
N LYS A 128 -12.43 -5.81 21.76
CA LYS A 128 -12.51 -6.06 23.20
C LYS A 128 -12.06 -7.49 23.51
N ASP A 129 -11.14 -7.62 24.46
CA ASP A 129 -10.65 -8.91 24.98
C ASP A 129 -10.19 -9.90 23.89
N ALA A 130 -9.76 -9.39 22.73
CA ALA A 130 -9.33 -10.23 21.61
C ALA A 130 -8.03 -10.97 21.93
N GLU A 131 -8.02 -12.27 21.70
CA GLU A 131 -6.84 -13.12 21.86
C GLU A 131 -6.50 -13.82 20.54
N ILE A 132 -5.31 -13.55 20.00
CA ILE A 132 -4.78 -14.24 18.82
C ILE A 132 -3.49 -14.96 19.16
N LEU A 133 -3.42 -16.25 18.86
CA LEU A 133 -2.28 -17.13 19.13
C LEU A 133 -1.55 -17.44 17.84
N ASP A 134 -0.31 -16.92 17.68
CA ASP A 134 0.50 -17.13 16.49
C ASP A 134 1.11 -18.53 16.46
N CYS A 135 0.68 -19.35 15.52
CA CYS A 135 1.16 -20.70 15.25
C CYS A 135 1.94 -20.84 13.92
N ALA A 136 2.03 -19.77 13.13
CA ALA A 136 2.55 -19.84 11.77
C ALA A 136 3.76 -18.96 11.50
N THR A 137 3.80 -17.72 12.00
CA THR A 137 4.77 -16.71 11.52
C THR A 137 6.19 -16.90 12.03
N LYS A 138 6.37 -17.48 13.22
CA LYS A 138 7.68 -17.67 13.87
C LYS A 138 8.48 -16.37 13.99
N GLY A 139 7.80 -15.23 14.12
CA GLY A 139 8.42 -13.92 14.20
C GLY A 139 8.83 -13.32 12.86
N ALA A 140 8.32 -13.83 11.75
CA ALA A 140 8.60 -13.28 10.42
C ALA A 140 8.18 -11.82 10.32
N VAL A 141 9.01 -11.02 9.66
CA VAL A 141 8.69 -9.65 9.26
C VAL A 141 7.89 -9.65 7.95
N ILE A 142 7.14 -8.59 7.71
CA ILE A 142 6.40 -8.43 6.45
C ILE A 142 7.39 -8.27 5.29
N PRO A 143 7.20 -8.98 4.16
CA PRO A 143 8.15 -8.92 3.04
C PRO A 143 8.03 -7.65 2.21
N ASP A 144 6.89 -6.98 2.28
CA ASP A 144 6.56 -5.71 1.67
C ASP A 144 5.48 -5.04 2.53
N PHE A 145 5.08 -3.79 2.19
CA PHE A 145 4.01 -3.16 2.92
C PHE A 145 2.70 -3.96 2.79
N LEU A 146 1.84 -3.82 3.79
CA LEU A 146 0.51 -4.42 3.80
C LEU A 146 -0.55 -3.32 3.86
N LEU A 147 -1.67 -3.56 3.22
CA LEU A 147 -2.80 -2.65 3.19
C LEU A 147 -4.09 -3.41 3.52
N GLN A 148 -4.68 -3.09 4.67
CA GLN A 148 -6.07 -3.41 4.96
C GLN A 148 -6.90 -2.28 4.34
N TYR A 149 -7.74 -2.59 3.35
CA TYR A 149 -8.53 -1.59 2.66
C TYR A 149 -9.94 -2.11 2.41
N GLU A 150 -10.94 -1.45 3.00
CA GLU A 150 -12.34 -1.86 2.99
C GLU A 150 -12.53 -3.34 3.33
N GLU A 151 -11.74 -3.84 4.25
CA GLU A 151 -11.65 -5.22 4.65
C GLU A 151 -11.81 -5.32 6.17
N SER A 152 -12.65 -6.24 6.66
CA SER A 152 -12.79 -6.46 8.11
C SER A 152 -11.51 -7.02 8.73
N ASP A 153 -11.34 -6.85 10.03
CA ASP A 153 -10.18 -7.37 10.74
C ASP A 153 -10.05 -8.88 10.56
N TRP A 154 -11.17 -9.62 10.62
CA TRP A 154 -11.17 -11.07 10.38
C TRP A 154 -10.70 -11.44 8.98
N ASN A 155 -11.27 -10.84 7.94
CA ASN A 155 -10.90 -11.14 6.56
C ASN A 155 -9.44 -10.78 6.27
N PHE A 156 -8.96 -9.66 6.82
CA PHE A 156 -7.55 -9.29 6.71
C PHE A 156 -6.64 -10.33 7.36
N LEU A 157 -6.97 -10.81 8.56
CA LEU A 157 -6.20 -11.86 9.23
C LEU A 157 -6.25 -13.20 8.47
N VAL A 158 -7.39 -13.57 7.89
CA VAL A 158 -7.53 -14.74 7.00
C VAL A 158 -6.59 -14.60 5.80
N ARG A 159 -6.60 -13.44 5.14
CA ARG A 159 -5.72 -13.14 4.01
C ARG A 159 -4.25 -13.19 4.42
N LEU A 160 -3.87 -12.63 5.56
CA LEU A 160 -2.50 -12.72 6.06
C LEU A 160 -2.08 -14.17 6.39
N ALA A 161 -2.98 -14.99 6.95
CA ALA A 161 -2.70 -16.41 7.21
C ALA A 161 -2.44 -17.17 5.90
N SER A 162 -3.12 -16.81 4.83
CA SER A 162 -2.93 -17.40 3.51
C SER A 162 -1.52 -17.19 2.94
N HIS A 163 -0.82 -16.11 3.31
CA HIS A 163 0.58 -15.87 2.92
C HIS A 163 1.53 -16.97 3.46
N PHE A 164 1.12 -17.66 4.52
CA PHE A 164 1.82 -18.82 5.09
C PHE A 164 1.21 -20.15 4.65
N HIS A 165 0.33 -20.15 3.64
CA HIS A 165 -0.44 -21.31 3.17
C HIS A 165 -1.24 -22.00 4.28
N THR A 166 -1.70 -21.23 5.26
CA THR A 166 -2.44 -21.70 6.42
C THR A 166 -3.74 -20.93 6.61
N PHE A 167 -4.44 -21.18 7.71
CA PHE A 167 -5.79 -20.72 7.98
C PHE A 167 -5.88 -20.00 9.31
N MET A 168 -6.90 -19.16 9.49
CA MET A 168 -7.39 -18.77 10.80
C MET A 168 -8.23 -19.90 11.38
N VAL A 169 -7.99 -20.24 12.64
CA VAL A 169 -8.75 -21.28 13.35
C VAL A 169 -9.47 -20.63 14.54
N PRO A 170 -10.81 -20.46 14.48
CA PRO A 170 -11.57 -19.90 15.59
C PRO A 170 -11.59 -20.85 16.77
N ASP A 171 -11.54 -20.33 17.98
CA ASP A 171 -11.74 -21.10 19.21
C ASP A 171 -12.98 -20.60 19.97
N CYS A 172 -14.10 -21.26 19.77
CA CYS A 172 -15.37 -20.91 20.40
C CYS A 172 -15.50 -21.40 21.87
N ARG A 173 -14.45 -21.99 22.45
CA ARG A 173 -14.41 -22.46 23.83
C ARG A 173 -13.88 -21.42 24.81
N ALA A 174 -13.89 -20.16 24.40
CA ALA A 174 -13.54 -19.02 25.24
C ALA A 174 -14.71 -18.05 25.29
N ALA A 175 -14.93 -17.41 26.41
CA ALA A 175 -15.97 -16.40 26.60
C ALA A 175 -15.53 -15.02 26.09
N HIS A 176 -14.70 -14.99 25.06
CA HIS A 176 -14.19 -13.81 24.38
C HIS A 176 -13.70 -14.19 22.98
N GLY A 177 -13.41 -13.21 22.15
CA GLY A 177 -12.87 -13.42 20.79
C GLY A 177 -11.48 -14.07 20.85
N ARG A 178 -11.39 -15.34 20.45
CA ARG A 178 -10.16 -16.12 20.45
C ARG A 178 -9.96 -16.87 19.15
N ALA A 179 -8.76 -16.79 18.58
CA ALA A 179 -8.41 -17.53 17.38
C ALA A 179 -6.91 -17.87 17.32
N TYR A 180 -6.57 -18.88 16.52
CA TYR A 180 -5.18 -19.20 16.18
C TYR A 180 -4.88 -18.70 14.77
N PHE A 181 -3.77 -17.97 14.65
CA PHE A 181 -3.20 -17.63 13.34
C PHE A 181 -2.31 -18.78 12.89
N GLY A 182 -2.83 -19.60 11.98
CA GLY A 182 -2.25 -20.89 11.62
C GLY A 182 -2.83 -22.04 12.44
N ILE A 183 -2.61 -23.25 11.95
CA ILE A 183 -3.13 -24.48 12.57
C ILE A 183 -2.35 -24.80 13.86
N PRO A 184 -2.97 -24.79 15.05
CA PRO A 184 -2.28 -25.07 16.30
C PRO A 184 -1.85 -26.54 16.40
N ASP A 185 -0.89 -26.80 17.28
CA ASP A 185 -0.55 -28.14 17.76
C ASP A 185 -1.13 -28.30 19.17
N LEU A 186 -2.28 -28.95 19.28
CA LEU A 186 -2.98 -29.14 20.55
C LEU A 186 -2.45 -30.32 21.39
N GLY A 187 -1.35 -30.94 20.93
CA GLY A 187 -0.62 -31.96 21.71
C GLY A 187 -1.22 -33.35 21.66
N GLU A 188 -2.38 -33.56 22.26
CA GLU A 188 -3.00 -34.87 22.40
C GLU A 188 -3.58 -35.43 21.09
N GLU A 189 -3.32 -36.70 20.82
CA GLU A 189 -3.89 -37.44 19.68
C GLU A 189 -4.90 -38.46 20.16
N TYR A 190 -6.15 -38.34 19.71
CA TYR A 190 -7.22 -39.27 20.04
C TYR A 190 -7.29 -40.37 18.99
N VAL A 191 -7.55 -41.61 19.43
CA VAL A 191 -7.74 -42.75 18.51
C VAL A 191 -9.22 -42.92 18.27
N LEU A 192 -9.60 -42.82 17.00
CA LEU A 192 -10.95 -43.05 16.53
C LEU A 192 -11.00 -44.39 15.81
N SER A 193 -11.89 -45.31 16.26
CA SER A 193 -12.04 -46.64 15.69
C SER A 193 -13.37 -46.75 14.96
N ASP A 194 -13.38 -47.54 13.91
CA ASP A 194 -14.50 -48.12 13.14
C ASP A 194 -15.85 -47.37 13.09
N GLU A 195 -15.77 -46.09 12.80
CA GLU A 195 -16.93 -45.21 12.61
C GLU A 195 -17.39 -45.24 11.14
N GLU A 196 -18.64 -44.88 10.90
CA GLU A 196 -19.11 -44.62 9.53
C GLU A 196 -18.34 -43.47 8.92
N PHE A 197 -17.82 -43.66 7.73
CA PHE A 197 -17.02 -42.65 7.07
C PHE A 197 -17.18 -42.63 5.56
N THR A 198 -16.90 -41.45 4.99
CA THR A 198 -16.67 -41.27 3.56
C THR A 198 -15.24 -40.83 3.33
N GLU A 199 -14.51 -41.49 2.46
CA GLU A 199 -13.13 -41.12 2.10
C GLU A 199 -13.13 -40.35 0.79
N ILE A 200 -12.47 -39.20 0.78
CA ILE A 200 -12.38 -38.29 -0.36
C ILE A 200 -10.91 -38.02 -0.65
N LYS A 201 -10.50 -38.18 -1.90
CA LYS A 201 -9.18 -37.77 -2.37
C LYS A 201 -9.30 -36.50 -3.20
N ASP A 202 -8.84 -35.37 -2.63
CA ASP A 202 -8.93 -34.07 -3.28
C ASP A 202 -7.76 -33.85 -4.24
N MET A 203 -7.95 -34.32 -5.49
CA MET A 203 -6.93 -34.16 -6.53
C MET A 203 -6.87 -32.73 -7.09
N ASP A 204 -7.95 -31.95 -7.03
CA ASP A 204 -7.95 -30.56 -7.46
C ASP A 204 -7.02 -29.72 -6.57
N GLN A 205 -7.11 -29.86 -5.26
CA GLN A 205 -6.20 -29.23 -4.31
C GLN A 205 -4.73 -29.64 -4.57
N TYR A 206 -4.48 -30.90 -4.89
CA TYR A 206 -3.15 -31.35 -5.25
C TYR A 206 -2.61 -30.66 -6.50
N TYR A 207 -3.43 -30.53 -7.56
CA TYR A 207 -3.00 -29.92 -8.81
C TYR A 207 -2.80 -28.42 -8.68
N ARG A 208 -3.61 -27.73 -7.89
CA ARG A 208 -3.52 -26.28 -7.71
C ARG A 208 -2.38 -25.87 -6.79
N LEU A 209 -2.20 -26.56 -5.67
CA LEU A 209 -1.27 -26.14 -4.62
C LEU A 209 -0.22 -27.21 -4.29
N GLY A 210 -0.63 -28.49 -4.29
CA GLY A 210 0.20 -29.56 -3.79
C GLY A 210 1.50 -29.75 -4.54
N ARG A 211 1.51 -29.51 -5.86
CA ARG A 211 2.71 -29.58 -6.68
C ARG A 211 3.73 -28.50 -6.31
N GLU A 212 3.27 -27.29 -6.14
CA GLU A 212 4.10 -26.15 -5.77
C GLU A 212 4.67 -26.33 -4.36
N GLN A 213 3.84 -26.74 -3.41
CA GLN A 213 4.20 -26.98 -2.02
C GLN A 213 4.89 -28.34 -1.81
N LYS A 214 5.13 -29.11 -2.89
CA LYS A 214 5.84 -30.42 -2.87
C LYS A 214 5.22 -31.46 -1.93
N ILE A 215 3.89 -31.45 -1.76
CA ILE A 215 3.18 -32.49 -1.03
C ILE A 215 2.88 -33.68 -1.94
N LEU A 216 2.65 -34.84 -1.33
CA LEU A 216 2.30 -36.05 -2.07
C LEU A 216 0.76 -36.12 -2.28
N PRO A 217 0.26 -36.78 -3.37
CA PRO A 217 -1.17 -36.92 -3.61
C PRO A 217 -1.95 -37.61 -2.46
N GLN A 218 -1.30 -38.46 -1.69
CA GLN A 218 -1.92 -39.09 -0.53
C GLN A 218 -2.09 -38.13 0.68
N GLU A 219 -1.43 -36.97 0.70
CA GLU A 219 -1.63 -35.98 1.75
C GLU A 219 -2.97 -35.23 1.58
N THR A 220 -3.59 -35.27 0.39
CA THR A 220 -4.91 -34.66 0.14
C THR A 220 -6.09 -35.58 0.43
N LEU A 221 -5.86 -36.69 1.13
CA LEU A 221 -6.93 -37.56 1.64
C LEU A 221 -7.67 -36.85 2.77
N LYS A 222 -9.00 -36.90 2.70
CA LYS A 222 -9.95 -36.38 3.67
C LYS A 222 -10.95 -37.47 4.04
N TRP A 223 -11.42 -37.47 5.26
CA TRP A 223 -12.46 -38.38 5.73
C TRP A 223 -13.58 -37.57 6.39
N LYS A 224 -14.81 -37.82 5.99
CA LYS A 224 -16.00 -37.37 6.69
C LYS A 224 -16.44 -38.51 7.61
N VAL A 225 -16.41 -38.30 8.93
CA VAL A 225 -16.62 -39.34 9.94
C VAL A 225 -17.71 -38.90 10.91
N THR A 226 -18.60 -39.82 11.27
CA THR A 226 -19.57 -39.61 12.35
C THR A 226 -19.05 -40.28 13.62
N ALA A 227 -18.93 -39.52 14.72
CA ALA A 227 -18.41 -40.02 15.98
C ALA A 227 -19.21 -39.49 17.16
N ARG A 228 -19.18 -40.22 18.29
CA ARG A 228 -19.84 -39.81 19.54
C ARG A 228 -18.99 -38.84 20.35
N GLN A 229 -17.67 -38.92 20.21
CA GLN A 229 -16.73 -38.05 20.94
C GLN A 229 -16.81 -36.62 20.43
N ASP A 230 -16.57 -35.65 21.30
CA ASP A 230 -16.49 -34.25 20.96
C ASP A 230 -15.05 -33.86 20.69
N PHE A 231 -14.78 -33.41 19.48
CA PHE A 231 -13.49 -32.86 19.07
C PHE A 231 -13.58 -31.34 18.86
N CYS A 232 -12.45 -30.67 18.92
CA CYS A 232 -12.32 -29.28 18.51
C CYS A 232 -11.57 -29.15 17.17
N LEU A 233 -11.66 -27.99 16.55
CA LEU A 233 -10.87 -27.68 15.34
C LEU A 233 -9.37 -27.86 15.61
N ALA A 234 -8.65 -28.35 14.61
CA ALA A 234 -7.24 -28.71 14.65
C ALA A 234 -6.86 -29.84 15.63
N GLN A 235 -7.83 -30.47 16.33
CA GLN A 235 -7.57 -31.63 17.19
C GLN A 235 -6.92 -32.75 16.39
N LYS A 236 -5.83 -33.34 16.92
CA LYS A 236 -5.21 -34.51 16.32
C LYS A 236 -6.05 -35.77 16.59
N VAL A 237 -6.31 -36.50 15.51
CA VAL A 237 -7.06 -37.75 15.55
C VAL A 237 -6.32 -38.80 14.73
N ARG A 238 -6.11 -39.97 15.33
CA ARG A 238 -5.62 -41.15 14.61
C ARG A 238 -6.81 -41.98 14.12
N PHE A 239 -7.04 -41.90 12.82
CA PHE A 239 -8.11 -42.65 12.14
C PHE A 239 -7.50 -43.67 11.18
N ARG A 240 -7.88 -44.95 11.31
CA ARG A 240 -7.36 -46.08 10.51
C ARG A 240 -5.82 -46.14 10.47
N GLY A 241 -5.17 -45.83 11.60
CA GLY A 241 -3.71 -45.80 11.73
C GLY A 241 -3.02 -44.56 11.12
N ILE A 242 -3.78 -43.62 10.54
CA ILE A 242 -3.28 -42.37 9.94
C ILE A 242 -3.55 -41.21 10.88
N SER A 243 -2.51 -40.41 11.15
CA SER A 243 -2.66 -39.17 11.91
C SER A 243 -3.29 -38.08 11.03
N ALA A 244 -4.37 -37.51 11.48
CA ALA A 244 -5.14 -36.47 10.81
C ALA A 244 -5.49 -35.35 11.82
N ILE A 245 -6.02 -34.25 11.33
CA ILE A 245 -6.58 -33.18 12.14
C ILE A 245 -8.03 -32.92 11.75
N VAL A 246 -8.81 -32.46 12.70
CA VAL A 246 -10.19 -32.02 12.48
C VAL A 246 -10.18 -30.66 11.79
N THR A 247 -10.74 -30.59 10.57
CA THR A 247 -10.80 -29.35 9.76
C THR A 247 -12.20 -28.74 9.72
N ARG A 248 -13.23 -29.56 9.97
CA ARG A 248 -14.62 -29.12 10.06
C ARG A 248 -15.36 -29.94 11.10
N ILE A 249 -16.28 -29.28 11.77
CA ILE A 249 -17.19 -29.88 12.77
C ILE A 249 -18.62 -29.50 12.38
N GLN A 250 -19.49 -30.47 12.38
CA GLN A 250 -20.92 -30.28 12.18
C GLN A 250 -21.69 -31.10 13.21
N TYR A 251 -22.45 -30.43 14.07
CA TYR A 251 -23.44 -31.06 14.93
C TYR A 251 -24.81 -30.74 14.37
N GLN A 252 -25.66 -31.74 14.25
CA GLN A 252 -26.99 -31.55 13.70
C GLN A 252 -27.96 -32.56 14.31
N THR A 253 -29.15 -32.08 14.66
CA THR A 253 -30.25 -32.96 15.00
C THR A 253 -30.83 -33.60 13.76
N VAL A 254 -30.76 -34.93 13.66
CA VAL A 254 -31.31 -35.74 12.56
C VAL A 254 -32.23 -36.77 13.18
N GLU A 255 -33.51 -36.78 12.74
CA GLU A 255 -34.56 -37.71 13.29
C GLU A 255 -34.65 -37.73 14.81
N GLY A 256 -34.40 -36.58 15.46
CA GLY A 256 -34.43 -36.43 16.90
C GLY A 256 -33.14 -36.82 17.63
N GLU A 257 -32.11 -37.28 16.93
CA GLU A 257 -30.80 -37.61 17.51
C GLU A 257 -29.72 -36.59 17.13
N LEU A 258 -28.84 -36.24 18.06
CA LEU A 258 -27.71 -35.35 17.82
C LEU A 258 -26.56 -36.11 17.14
N VAL A 259 -26.40 -35.89 15.84
CA VAL A 259 -25.34 -36.46 15.04
C VAL A 259 -24.15 -35.51 15.00
N ARG A 260 -22.96 -36.02 15.30
CA ARG A 260 -21.69 -35.27 15.25
C ARG A 260 -20.86 -35.77 14.08
N THR A 261 -20.63 -34.90 13.12
CA THR A 261 -19.86 -35.19 11.91
C THR A 261 -18.59 -34.36 11.88
N TYR A 262 -17.47 -34.99 11.54
CA TYR A 262 -16.16 -34.37 11.49
C TYR A 262 -15.52 -34.57 10.12
N GLU A 263 -14.89 -33.53 9.57
CA GLU A 263 -13.95 -33.71 8.47
C GLU A 263 -12.53 -33.83 9.03
N LEU A 264 -11.89 -34.93 8.70
CA LEU A 264 -10.50 -35.20 9.08
C LEU A 264 -9.62 -35.07 7.83
N SER A 265 -8.52 -34.35 7.94
CA SER A 265 -7.54 -34.18 6.86
C SER A 265 -6.12 -34.41 7.36
N ARG A 266 -5.26 -34.92 6.51
CA ARG A 266 -3.84 -35.02 6.83
C ARG A 266 -3.26 -33.60 6.94
N ARG A 267 -2.58 -33.29 8.07
CA ARG A 267 -2.09 -31.94 8.34
C ARG A 267 -1.28 -31.31 7.20
N LYS A 268 -0.45 -32.09 6.50
CA LYS A 268 0.37 -31.61 5.37
C LYS A 268 -0.46 -31.25 4.14
N GLY A 269 -1.65 -31.83 4.00
CA GLY A 269 -2.56 -31.55 2.89
C GLY A 269 -3.49 -30.37 3.14
N VAL A 270 -3.48 -29.81 4.36
CA VAL A 270 -4.32 -28.67 4.71
C VAL A 270 -3.58 -27.38 4.34
N LEU A 271 -3.79 -26.91 3.13
CA LEU A 271 -3.12 -25.74 2.53
C LEU A 271 -4.14 -24.84 1.84
N CYS A 272 -3.86 -23.53 1.81
CA CYS A 272 -4.58 -22.57 0.99
C CYS A 272 -3.61 -21.81 0.05
N ALA A 273 -4.16 -21.26 -1.02
CA ALA A 273 -3.45 -20.32 -1.87
C ALA A 273 -3.31 -18.96 -1.15
N PRO A 274 -2.24 -18.21 -1.40
CA PRO A 274 -2.18 -16.82 -0.96
C PRO A 274 -3.35 -16.02 -1.54
N GLU A 275 -4.08 -15.36 -0.67
CA GLU A 275 -5.19 -14.49 -1.03
C GLU A 275 -4.68 -13.06 -1.19
N LYS A 276 -5.31 -12.32 -2.09
CA LYS A 276 -5.06 -10.91 -2.35
C LYS A 276 -6.30 -10.10 -2.03
N ASN A 277 -6.15 -8.77 -1.89
CA ASN A 277 -7.28 -7.91 -1.64
C ASN A 277 -7.92 -7.44 -2.96
N PRO A 278 -9.10 -7.95 -3.36
CA PRO A 278 -9.75 -7.54 -4.60
C PRO A 278 -10.25 -6.09 -4.57
N HIS A 279 -10.44 -5.50 -3.37
CA HIS A 279 -10.94 -4.13 -3.21
C HIS A 279 -9.93 -3.06 -3.63
N ILE A 280 -8.64 -3.39 -3.71
CA ILE A 280 -7.62 -2.42 -4.14
C ILE A 280 -7.48 -2.35 -5.66
N PHE A 281 -7.96 -3.33 -6.41
CA PHE A 281 -7.80 -3.37 -7.88
C PHE A 281 -8.37 -2.11 -8.55
N GLY A 282 -7.51 -1.37 -9.25
CA GLY A 282 -7.88 -0.13 -9.92
C GLY A 282 -8.10 1.08 -9.00
N MET A 283 -7.88 0.93 -7.69
CA MET A 283 -8.08 2.00 -6.72
C MET A 283 -6.90 2.98 -6.72
N SER A 284 -7.21 4.21 -6.34
CA SER A 284 -6.25 5.29 -6.15
C SER A 284 -6.46 5.92 -4.78
N ILE A 285 -5.55 5.67 -3.85
CA ILE A 285 -5.66 6.13 -2.46
C ILE A 285 -4.84 7.42 -2.29
N PRO A 286 -5.42 8.52 -1.81
CA PRO A 286 -4.70 9.78 -1.62
C PRO A 286 -3.67 9.67 -0.50
N ALA A 287 -2.52 10.30 -0.73
CA ALA A 287 -1.42 10.32 0.21
C ALA A 287 -0.60 11.62 0.09
N THR A 288 0.12 11.97 1.14
CA THR A 288 1.01 13.15 1.16
C THR A 288 2.47 12.69 1.09
N VAL A 289 3.24 13.28 0.19
CA VAL A 289 4.69 13.01 0.07
C VAL A 289 5.42 13.52 1.32
N LYS A 290 6.18 12.66 1.97
CA LYS A 290 6.99 12.99 3.15
C LYS A 290 8.48 13.03 2.83
N GLU A 291 8.94 12.21 1.89
CA GLU A 291 10.34 12.12 1.50
C GLU A 291 10.47 11.68 0.05
N ARG A 292 11.62 11.98 -0.58
CA ARG A 292 11.93 11.63 -1.96
C ARG A 292 13.31 10.95 -2.02
N SER A 293 13.43 9.92 -2.83
CA SER A 293 14.70 9.26 -3.11
C SER A 293 14.72 8.76 -4.55
N GLY A 294 15.58 9.31 -5.38
CA GLY A 294 15.60 9.01 -6.82
C GLY A 294 14.23 9.27 -7.47
N ASN A 295 13.64 8.23 -8.08
CA ASN A 295 12.30 8.25 -8.68
C ASN A 295 11.21 7.71 -7.75
N CYS A 296 11.49 7.58 -6.45
CA CYS A 296 10.57 7.05 -5.46
C CYS A 296 10.17 8.10 -4.44
N VAL A 297 8.99 7.91 -3.87
CA VAL A 297 8.45 8.76 -2.81
C VAL A 297 8.05 7.91 -1.60
N ARG A 298 8.32 8.44 -0.40
CA ARG A 298 7.74 7.96 0.84
C ARG A 298 6.52 8.80 1.14
N VAL A 299 5.43 8.17 1.53
CA VAL A 299 4.15 8.85 1.68
C VAL A 299 3.49 8.58 3.03
N HIS A 300 2.57 9.46 3.39
CA HIS A 300 1.57 9.25 4.43
C HIS A 300 0.21 9.07 3.76
N PHE A 301 -0.38 7.90 3.86
CA PHE A 301 -1.74 7.67 3.39
C PHE A 301 -2.76 8.45 4.21
N HIS A 302 -3.78 9.03 3.55
CA HIS A 302 -4.82 9.77 4.26
C HIS A 302 -5.81 8.88 5.01
N ILE A 303 -5.77 7.57 4.79
CA ILE A 303 -6.52 6.58 5.57
C ILE A 303 -5.91 6.34 6.96
N ASP A 304 -4.62 6.65 7.13
CA ASP A 304 -3.94 6.48 8.41
C ASP A 304 -4.03 7.76 9.24
N PRO A 305 -4.35 7.66 10.55
CA PRO A 305 -4.43 8.83 11.42
C PRO A 305 -3.07 9.49 11.67
N GLU A 306 -1.99 8.72 11.67
CA GLU A 306 -0.65 9.18 11.98
C GLU A 306 0.37 8.73 10.92
N TYR A 307 1.39 9.55 10.71
CA TYR A 307 2.52 9.20 9.84
C TYR A 307 3.50 8.28 10.54
N ASP A 308 3.84 7.17 9.90
CA ASP A 308 4.93 6.30 10.36
C ASP A 308 6.29 6.89 10.00
N ASN A 309 7.01 7.36 11.00
CA ASN A 309 8.33 7.99 10.86
C ASN A 309 9.49 6.99 11.08
N SER A 310 9.24 5.71 10.96
CA SER A 310 10.27 4.67 11.06
C SER A 310 11.31 4.78 9.94
N PRO A 311 12.55 4.35 10.15
CA PRO A 311 13.60 4.48 9.15
C PRO A 311 13.35 3.62 7.91
N ASN A 312 12.78 2.43 8.08
CA ASN A 312 12.58 1.45 6.99
C ASN A 312 11.12 1.39 6.50
N VAL A 313 10.59 2.55 6.06
CA VAL A 313 9.24 2.66 5.50
C VAL A 313 9.28 2.50 3.98
N LYS A 314 8.29 1.85 3.40
CA LYS A 314 8.13 1.62 1.96
C LYS A 314 8.25 2.91 1.15
N TYR A 315 9.05 2.84 0.08
CA TYR A 315 9.09 3.83 -0.98
C TYR A 315 8.31 3.33 -2.20
N PHE A 316 7.45 4.19 -2.74
CA PHE A 316 6.68 3.92 -3.95
C PHE A 316 7.33 4.56 -5.16
N THR A 317 7.47 3.82 -6.24
CA THR A 317 7.94 4.39 -7.51
C THR A 317 6.93 5.41 -8.01
N TYR A 318 7.38 6.63 -8.31
CA TYR A 318 6.54 7.63 -8.93
C TYR A 318 6.48 7.40 -10.45
N ALA A 319 5.27 7.17 -10.96
CA ALA A 319 5.05 6.97 -12.38
C ALA A 319 5.17 8.31 -13.12
N ILE A 320 6.10 8.38 -14.03
CA ILE A 320 6.33 9.55 -14.88
C ILE A 320 5.39 9.46 -16.08
N GLU A 321 4.49 10.43 -16.23
CA GLU A 321 3.46 10.44 -17.28
C GLU A 321 4.04 10.60 -18.69
N SER A 322 5.25 11.15 -18.81
CA SER A 322 5.93 11.36 -20.09
C SER A 322 7.39 10.97 -20.00
N SER A 323 7.88 10.19 -20.96
CA SER A 323 9.28 9.79 -21.05
C SER A 323 10.26 10.96 -21.23
N PHE A 324 9.76 12.15 -21.54
CA PHE A 324 10.56 13.35 -21.81
C PHE A 324 10.50 14.40 -20.70
N ILE A 325 9.58 14.27 -19.73
CA ILE A 325 9.42 15.24 -18.65
C ILE A 325 9.65 14.51 -17.32
N TYR A 326 10.76 14.82 -16.67
CA TYR A 326 11.03 14.34 -15.32
C TYR A 326 10.65 15.44 -14.32
N CYS A 327 9.61 15.18 -13.53
CA CYS A 327 9.13 16.09 -12.49
C CYS A 327 8.67 15.30 -11.29
N MET A 328 9.51 15.23 -10.28
CA MET A 328 9.14 14.60 -9.00
C MET A 328 8.25 15.52 -8.16
N PRO A 329 7.23 14.96 -7.49
CA PRO A 329 6.40 15.73 -6.57
C PRO A 329 7.22 16.29 -5.41
N GLU A 330 6.90 17.50 -4.98
CA GLU A 330 7.56 18.11 -3.83
C GLU A 330 7.10 17.48 -2.51
N VAL A 331 7.97 17.54 -1.49
CA VAL A 331 7.59 17.15 -0.12
C VAL A 331 6.42 18.01 0.35
N GLY A 332 5.38 17.37 0.88
CA GLY A 332 4.12 18.02 1.24
C GLY A 332 3.08 18.05 0.12
N SER A 333 3.43 17.68 -1.12
CA SER A 333 2.46 17.54 -2.20
C SER A 333 1.56 16.34 -1.95
N GLN A 334 0.32 16.42 -2.41
CA GLN A 334 -0.59 15.29 -2.46
C GLN A 334 -0.32 14.46 -3.71
N VAL A 335 -0.25 13.16 -3.55
CA VAL A 335 -0.16 12.17 -4.63
C VAL A 335 -1.22 11.11 -4.43
N HIS A 336 -1.45 10.30 -5.45
CA HIS A 336 -2.28 9.11 -5.33
C HIS A 336 -1.40 7.86 -5.42
N ILE A 337 -1.64 6.90 -4.56
CA ILE A 337 -1.05 5.57 -4.69
C ILE A 337 -2.08 4.72 -5.45
N TYR A 338 -1.72 4.36 -6.67
CA TYR A 338 -2.54 3.59 -7.60
C TYR A 338 -2.16 2.11 -7.55
N PHE A 339 -3.16 1.26 -7.52
CA PHE A 339 -3.03 -0.19 -7.50
C PHE A 339 -3.50 -0.76 -8.85
N PRO A 340 -2.58 -1.11 -9.75
CA PRO A 340 -2.93 -1.66 -11.07
C PRO A 340 -3.52 -3.07 -11.01
N GLY A 341 -3.31 -3.77 -9.89
CA GLY A 341 -3.77 -5.14 -9.63
C GLY A 341 -4.28 -5.30 -8.21
N ASP A 342 -4.52 -6.54 -7.83
CA ASP A 342 -4.94 -6.98 -6.50
C ASP A 342 -3.76 -7.26 -5.54
N ASP A 343 -2.51 -7.08 -6.02
CA ASP A 343 -1.29 -7.24 -5.22
C ASP A 343 -0.77 -5.86 -4.78
N GLU A 344 -0.61 -5.68 -3.48
CA GLU A 344 -0.10 -4.42 -2.91
C GLU A 344 1.30 -4.05 -3.44
N LYS A 345 2.13 -5.04 -3.78
CA LYS A 345 3.51 -4.84 -4.26
C LYS A 345 3.59 -4.04 -5.55
N ASP A 346 2.53 -4.12 -6.38
CA ASP A 346 2.47 -3.47 -7.68
C ASP A 346 2.05 -1.99 -7.58
N ALA A 347 1.84 -1.49 -6.37
CA ALA A 347 1.42 -0.11 -6.12
C ALA A 347 2.46 0.91 -6.59
N ILE A 348 1.98 1.93 -7.29
CA ILE A 348 2.79 3.04 -7.80
C ILE A 348 2.21 4.39 -7.36
N ALA A 349 3.06 5.38 -7.16
CA ALA A 349 2.62 6.74 -6.91
C ALA A 349 2.35 7.44 -8.26
N VAL A 350 1.20 8.10 -8.37
CA VAL A 350 0.77 8.80 -9.58
C VAL A 350 0.20 10.18 -9.21
N HIS A 351 0.06 11.06 -10.21
CA HIS A 351 -0.69 12.32 -10.12
C HIS A 351 -0.37 13.19 -8.90
N ALA A 352 0.69 13.99 -9.01
CA ALA A 352 0.91 15.06 -8.04
C ALA A 352 -0.21 16.10 -8.18
N ILE A 353 -1.07 16.20 -7.16
CA ILE A 353 -2.20 17.14 -7.14
C ILE A 353 -1.84 18.33 -6.26
N ARG A 354 -2.00 19.53 -6.79
CA ARG A 354 -1.91 20.76 -6.03
C ARG A 354 -3.33 21.27 -5.75
N THR A 355 -3.84 21.03 -4.55
CA THR A 355 -5.23 21.38 -4.17
C THR A 355 -5.36 22.77 -3.55
N SER A 356 -4.26 23.35 -3.06
CA SER A 356 -4.23 24.71 -2.48
C SER A 356 -2.95 25.42 -2.89
N GLY A 357 -3.06 26.71 -3.14
CA GLY A 357 -1.91 27.56 -3.38
C GLY A 357 -1.01 27.59 -2.15
N GLY A 358 0.02 26.76 -2.12
CA GLY A 358 1.15 26.98 -1.24
C GLY A 358 1.71 28.37 -1.49
N SER A 359 2.39 28.96 -0.53
CA SER A 359 2.95 30.31 -0.55
C SER A 359 3.91 30.63 -1.72
N SER A 360 4.16 29.69 -2.61
CA SER A 360 4.92 29.83 -3.86
C SER A 360 4.07 29.83 -5.13
N SER A 361 2.71 29.82 -5.03
CA SER A 361 1.90 30.08 -6.20
C SER A 361 2.08 31.54 -6.57
N SER A 362 2.94 31.79 -7.55
CA SER A 362 2.93 33.05 -8.29
C SER A 362 1.47 33.36 -8.65
N GLY A 363 1.02 34.59 -8.49
CA GLY A 363 -0.36 35.01 -8.84
C GLY A 363 -0.80 34.63 -10.27
N TYR A 364 0.11 34.11 -11.07
CA TYR A 364 -0.10 33.57 -12.41
C TYR A 364 -0.98 32.31 -12.45
N ALA A 365 -1.00 31.50 -11.39
CA ALA A 365 -1.86 30.29 -11.35
C ALA A 365 -3.36 30.61 -11.32
N GLN A 366 -3.74 31.86 -11.06
CA GLN A 366 -5.14 32.33 -11.09
C GLN A 366 -5.62 32.73 -12.47
N ILE A 367 -4.73 32.80 -13.47
CA ILE A 367 -5.06 33.18 -14.85
C ILE A 367 -5.02 31.91 -15.70
N PRO A 368 -6.16 31.39 -16.21
CA PRO A 368 -6.25 30.11 -16.93
C PRO A 368 -5.37 30.03 -18.18
N ASP A 369 -5.14 31.16 -18.82
CA ASP A 369 -4.35 31.24 -20.06
C ASP A 369 -2.85 31.15 -19.82
N ASN A 370 -2.39 31.36 -18.57
CA ASN A 370 -0.99 31.22 -18.23
C ASN A 370 -0.61 29.74 -18.10
N LYS A 371 0.59 29.40 -18.55
CA LYS A 371 1.23 28.10 -18.39
C LYS A 371 2.57 28.30 -17.70
N SER A 372 2.84 27.57 -16.63
CA SER A 372 4.12 27.65 -15.94
C SER A 372 4.66 26.28 -15.57
N PHE A 373 5.97 26.18 -15.60
CA PHE A 373 6.73 25.06 -15.09
C PHE A 373 7.82 25.60 -14.19
N SER A 374 7.72 25.34 -12.89
CA SER A 374 8.60 25.96 -11.90
C SER A 374 9.03 24.98 -10.80
N ASN A 375 10.14 25.28 -10.15
CA ASN A 375 10.60 24.54 -8.97
C ASN A 375 10.52 25.41 -7.69
N VAL A 376 10.77 24.79 -6.54
CA VAL A 376 10.74 25.47 -5.23
C VAL A 376 11.81 26.56 -5.07
N ASN A 377 12.87 26.50 -5.85
CA ASN A 377 13.98 27.48 -5.80
C ASN A 377 13.71 28.71 -6.65
N GLY A 378 12.56 28.76 -7.36
CA GLY A 378 12.13 29.91 -8.14
C GLY A 378 12.57 29.91 -9.59
N ALA A 379 13.27 28.87 -10.07
CA ALA A 379 13.48 28.70 -11.50
C ALA A 379 12.14 28.40 -12.19
N GLU A 380 11.83 29.13 -13.27
CA GLU A 380 10.51 29.08 -13.91
C GLU A 380 10.60 29.23 -15.42
N LEU A 381 9.83 28.42 -16.14
CA LEU A 381 9.41 28.66 -17.52
C LEU A 381 7.95 29.12 -17.47
N LEU A 382 7.70 30.37 -17.78
CA LEU A 382 6.37 30.97 -17.79
C LEU A 382 5.97 31.36 -19.20
N MET A 383 4.80 30.95 -19.62
CA MET A 383 4.15 31.37 -20.86
C MET A 383 2.81 32.03 -20.53
N THR A 384 2.61 33.24 -20.98
CA THR A 384 1.35 33.99 -20.89
C THR A 384 0.88 34.35 -22.29
N PRO A 385 -0.34 34.85 -22.50
CA PRO A 385 -0.80 35.28 -23.80
C PRO A 385 0.09 36.33 -24.48
N SER A 386 0.84 37.13 -23.69
CA SER A 386 1.65 38.24 -24.22
C SER A 386 3.16 38.06 -24.07
N LYS A 387 3.64 37.00 -23.37
CA LYS A 387 5.08 36.84 -23.09
C LYS A 387 5.48 35.41 -22.76
N ALA A 388 6.75 35.09 -23.02
CA ALA A 388 7.43 33.90 -22.55
C ALA A 388 8.69 34.30 -21.76
N ILE A 389 8.88 33.70 -20.58
CA ILE A 389 9.98 33.99 -19.66
C ILE A 389 10.61 32.68 -19.21
N VAL A 390 11.93 32.60 -19.29
CA VAL A 390 12.75 31.57 -18.65
C VAL A 390 13.58 32.27 -17.59
N SER A 391 13.34 32.01 -16.32
CA SER A 391 14.04 32.62 -15.22
C SER A 391 14.74 31.59 -14.33
N ALA A 392 15.89 31.96 -13.77
CA ALA A 392 16.65 31.13 -12.86
C ALA A 392 16.31 31.41 -11.38
N ASP A 393 15.64 32.52 -11.10
CA ASP A 393 15.33 32.99 -9.75
C ASP A 393 13.94 33.63 -9.67
N GLN A 394 13.40 33.74 -8.44
CA GLN A 394 12.08 34.33 -8.17
C GLN A 394 11.99 35.81 -8.55
N GLU A 395 13.08 36.58 -8.37
CA GLU A 395 13.12 37.99 -8.65
C GLU A 395 13.31 38.30 -10.14
N LYS A 396 13.55 37.26 -10.97
CA LYS A 396 13.77 37.36 -12.41
C LYS A 396 14.95 38.26 -12.79
N GLN A 397 15.93 38.34 -11.92
CA GLN A 397 17.18 39.08 -12.16
C GLN A 397 18.02 38.39 -13.25
N THR A 398 17.90 37.08 -13.37
CA THR A 398 18.54 36.27 -14.40
C THR A 398 17.46 35.62 -15.24
N CYS A 399 17.16 36.17 -16.38
CA CYS A 399 16.08 35.66 -17.23
C CYS A 399 16.30 35.92 -18.74
N VAL A 400 15.59 35.13 -19.51
CA VAL A 400 15.30 35.40 -20.93
C VAL A 400 13.82 35.74 -21.05
N TYR A 401 13.50 36.89 -21.56
CA TYR A 401 12.16 37.43 -21.73
C TYR A 401 11.87 37.70 -23.21
N LEU A 402 10.72 37.27 -23.67
CA LEU A 402 10.21 37.50 -25.02
C LEU A 402 8.77 37.98 -24.89
N ASP A 403 8.36 39.00 -25.70
CA ASP A 403 6.98 39.47 -25.73
C ASP A 403 6.38 39.53 -27.15
N THR A 404 5.07 39.74 -27.19
CA THR A 404 4.34 39.86 -28.46
C THR A 404 4.60 41.17 -29.22
N ASP A 405 5.19 42.16 -28.58
CA ASP A 405 5.57 43.44 -29.19
C ASP A 405 6.92 43.35 -29.93
N GLY A 406 7.53 42.15 -29.93
CA GLY A 406 8.78 41.84 -30.60
C GLY A 406 10.03 42.15 -29.79
N ASN A 407 9.88 42.38 -28.45
CA ASN A 407 11.04 42.60 -27.59
C ASN A 407 11.63 41.27 -27.12
N ALA A 408 12.97 41.21 -27.12
CA ALA A 408 13.74 40.14 -26.50
C ALA A 408 14.75 40.72 -25.51
N LEU A 409 14.70 40.28 -24.22
CA LEU A 409 15.58 40.75 -23.18
C LEU A 409 16.30 39.58 -22.54
N ILE A 410 17.61 39.68 -22.38
CA ILE A 410 18.43 38.72 -21.63
C ILE A 410 19.09 39.50 -20.50
N THR A 411 18.82 39.10 -19.28
CA THR A 411 19.38 39.72 -18.09
C THR A 411 20.20 38.71 -17.25
N GLY A 412 21.26 39.19 -16.63
CA GLY A 412 22.11 38.40 -15.74
C GLY A 412 23.35 39.19 -15.33
N LYS A 413 24.00 38.79 -14.24
CA LYS A 413 25.25 39.41 -13.78
C LYS A 413 26.38 39.31 -14.80
N LYS A 414 26.38 38.28 -15.63
CA LYS A 414 27.34 38.03 -16.68
C LYS A 414 26.63 37.33 -17.84
N ILE A 415 26.75 37.87 -19.03
CA ILE A 415 26.22 37.31 -20.28
C ILE A 415 27.40 36.94 -21.15
N CYS A 416 27.51 35.67 -21.53
CA CYS A 416 28.52 35.19 -22.46
C CYS A 416 27.81 34.69 -23.72
N LEU A 417 28.13 35.27 -24.90
CA LEU A 417 27.64 34.79 -26.17
C LEU A 417 28.82 34.16 -26.93
N HIS A 418 28.69 32.90 -27.28
CA HIS A 418 29.71 32.16 -28.00
C HIS A 418 29.11 31.54 -29.23
N ALA A 419 29.76 31.74 -30.39
CA ALA A 419 29.41 31.10 -31.65
C ALA A 419 30.62 30.40 -32.25
N GLU A 420 30.46 29.17 -32.72
CA GLU A 420 31.56 28.39 -33.35
C GLU A 420 32.07 29.04 -34.64
N LYS A 421 31.20 29.71 -35.39
CA LYS A 421 31.54 30.35 -36.68
C LYS A 421 31.31 31.86 -36.68
N ASN A 422 30.06 32.30 -36.53
CA ASN A 422 29.70 33.69 -36.65
C ASN A 422 28.71 34.10 -35.58
N LEU A 423 28.94 35.24 -34.92
CA LEU A 423 27.98 35.96 -34.09
C LEU A 423 27.54 37.20 -34.82
N ILE A 424 26.30 37.26 -35.25
CA ILE A 424 25.72 38.41 -35.93
C ILE A 424 24.83 39.15 -34.93
N VAL A 425 25.12 40.43 -34.69
CA VAL A 425 24.32 41.32 -33.85
C VAL A 425 23.79 42.44 -34.73
N GLY A 426 22.51 42.42 -35.02
CA GLY A 426 21.86 43.36 -35.94
C GLY A 426 21.03 42.66 -37.03
N ASP A 427 20.50 43.41 -37.97
CA ASP A 427 19.73 42.88 -39.09
C ASP A 427 20.66 42.23 -40.11
N PRO A 428 20.39 41.01 -40.59
CA PRO A 428 21.03 40.54 -41.81
C PRO A 428 20.64 41.52 -42.91
N ALA A 429 21.64 42.14 -43.54
CA ALA A 429 21.47 43.18 -44.55
C ALA A 429 20.42 42.78 -45.59
N GLU A 430 19.37 43.57 -45.73
CA GLU A 430 18.62 43.63 -46.99
C GLU A 430 19.52 44.25 -48.08
N GLU A 431 19.38 43.85 -49.32
CA GLU A 431 20.26 44.19 -50.46
C GLU A 431 20.42 45.68 -50.73
N ASP A 432 19.72 46.58 -50.03
CA ASP A 432 19.69 48.02 -50.31
C ASP A 432 20.47 48.94 -49.36
N GLY A 433 21.42 48.46 -48.63
CA GLY A 433 22.57 49.21 -48.12
C GLY A 433 22.33 50.40 -47.17
N GLN A 434 21.15 50.67 -46.65
CA GLN A 434 20.93 51.72 -45.62
C GLN A 434 20.54 51.12 -44.30
N ALA A 435 21.50 50.75 -43.49
CA ALA A 435 21.27 50.44 -42.07
C ALA A 435 20.91 51.67 -41.27
N SER A 436 19.63 51.84 -41.01
CA SER A 436 19.14 52.88 -40.09
C SER A 436 19.16 52.42 -38.62
N ARG A 437 19.92 51.39 -38.30
CA ARG A 437 19.91 50.78 -36.98
C ARG A 437 21.18 51.07 -36.20
N GLN A 438 20.99 51.50 -34.97
CA GLN A 438 22.05 51.93 -34.08
C GLN A 438 22.27 50.84 -33.01
N MET A 439 23.51 50.38 -32.84
CA MET A 439 23.93 49.60 -31.70
C MET A 439 24.41 50.54 -30.62
N VAL A 440 23.70 50.57 -29.47
CA VAL A 440 24.10 51.35 -28.30
C VAL A 440 24.67 50.40 -27.28
N LEU A 441 25.92 50.62 -26.88
CA LEU A 441 26.59 49.92 -25.80
C LEU A 441 26.83 50.91 -24.66
N GLU A 442 26.10 50.78 -23.55
CA GLU A 442 26.27 51.59 -22.37
C GLU A 442 27.06 50.78 -21.33
N ALA A 443 28.27 51.20 -21.03
CA ALA A 443 29.14 50.60 -20.03
C ALA A 443 30.09 51.62 -19.47
N GLU A 444 30.53 51.47 -18.24
CA GLU A 444 31.58 52.30 -17.63
C GLU A 444 32.93 52.11 -18.37
N GLU A 445 33.16 50.93 -18.91
CA GLU A 445 34.30 50.56 -19.75
C GLU A 445 33.87 49.61 -20.85
N LEU A 446 34.17 49.91 -22.11
CA LEU A 446 33.96 49.05 -23.24
C LEU A 446 35.30 48.60 -23.81
N THR A 447 35.62 47.34 -23.72
CA THR A 447 36.79 46.72 -24.36
C THR A 447 36.35 45.84 -25.55
N VAL A 448 36.76 46.17 -26.76
CA VAL A 448 36.57 45.36 -27.94
C VAL A 448 37.92 44.74 -28.33
N GLN A 449 38.05 43.45 -28.27
CA GLN A 449 39.27 42.70 -28.61
C GLN A 449 39.03 41.76 -29.78
N VAL A 450 39.89 41.85 -30.81
CA VAL A 450 39.80 41.04 -32.03
C VAL A 450 41.03 40.16 -32.17
N GLY A 451 40.84 38.87 -32.14
CA GLY A 451 41.85 37.85 -32.44
C GLY A 451 43.03 37.73 -31.46
N GLY A 452 43.81 36.67 -31.57
CA GLY A 452 44.89 36.32 -30.67
C GLY A 452 46.15 37.23 -30.73
N ASN A 453 46.15 38.27 -31.54
CA ASN A 453 47.30 39.19 -31.71
C ASN A 453 47.00 40.65 -31.33
N GLY A 454 46.04 40.86 -30.42
CA GLY A 454 46.09 42.08 -29.62
C GLY A 454 45.53 43.34 -30.26
N SER A 455 44.62 43.29 -31.20
CA SER A 455 43.88 44.50 -31.55
C SER A 455 42.80 44.73 -30.53
N GLN A 456 42.90 45.79 -29.73
CA GLN A 456 41.99 46.15 -28.65
C GLN A 456 41.54 47.60 -28.85
N ILE A 457 40.21 47.81 -28.65
CA ILE A 457 39.66 49.14 -28.54
C ILE A 457 39.11 49.26 -27.12
N ASN A 458 39.73 50.12 -26.31
CA ASN A 458 39.24 50.55 -25.01
C ASN A 458 38.59 51.91 -25.13
N LEU A 459 37.37 52.02 -24.66
CA LEU A 459 36.64 53.27 -24.56
C LEU A 459 36.37 53.53 -23.08
N THR A 460 37.10 54.48 -22.52
CA THR A 460 36.89 55.00 -21.16
C THR A 460 36.61 56.51 -21.28
N ASP A 461 35.67 56.98 -20.54
CA ASP A 461 35.17 58.32 -20.34
C ASP A 461 34.89 59.21 -21.55
N GLU A 462 35.58 59.18 -22.64
CA GLU A 462 35.18 59.83 -23.90
C GLU A 462 35.95 59.29 -25.11
N ALA A 463 35.33 58.44 -25.94
CA ALA A 463 35.80 58.27 -27.29
C ALA A 463 34.62 58.34 -28.26
N ARG A 464 34.52 59.41 -28.98
CA ARG A 464 33.54 59.60 -30.05
C ARG A 464 34.24 59.42 -31.37
N ILE A 465 34.05 58.27 -32.06
CA ILE A 465 34.56 58.03 -33.39
C ILE A 465 33.43 58.32 -34.36
N ILE A 466 33.49 59.41 -35.10
CA ILE A 466 32.59 59.75 -36.19
C ILE A 466 33.45 59.91 -37.43
N ALA A 467 33.59 58.88 -38.22
CA ALA A 467 34.30 58.99 -39.49
C ALA A 467 33.88 57.87 -40.47
N ALA A 468 33.82 58.22 -41.76
CA ALA A 468 33.60 57.24 -42.84
C ALA A 468 34.80 56.28 -43.05
N PHE A 469 35.96 56.61 -42.49
CA PHE A 469 37.15 55.76 -42.46
C PHE A 469 38.09 56.18 -41.32
N VAL A 470 38.41 55.24 -40.47
CA VAL A 470 39.40 55.42 -39.39
C VAL A 470 40.49 54.38 -39.54
N LYS A 471 41.71 54.83 -39.89
CA LYS A 471 42.91 54.01 -39.85
C LYS A 471 43.70 54.40 -38.61
N MET A 472 43.82 53.47 -37.68
CA MET A 472 44.67 53.66 -36.50
C MET A 472 45.91 52.79 -36.61
N ASP A 473 47.09 53.38 -36.49
CA ASP A 473 48.35 52.66 -36.39
C ASP A 473 48.74 52.57 -34.87
N ALA A 474 48.84 51.37 -34.38
CA ALA A 474 49.22 51.11 -33.00
C ALA A 474 50.74 51.02 -32.85
N SER A 475 51.31 51.94 -32.06
CA SER A 475 52.74 51.97 -31.76
C SER A 475 53.14 51.37 -30.39
N ASP A 476 52.19 51.08 -29.51
CA ASP A 476 52.45 50.45 -28.22
C ASP A 476 51.65 49.19 -28.01
N ARG A 477 52.33 48.12 -27.59
CA ARG A 477 51.74 46.85 -27.26
C ARG A 477 51.87 46.62 -25.74
N SER A 478 50.78 46.72 -24.99
CA SER A 478 50.70 46.18 -23.65
C SER A 478 49.97 44.80 -23.72
N PRO A 479 50.52 43.72 -23.17
CA PRO A 479 49.85 42.46 -23.17
C PRO A 479 48.68 42.50 -22.19
N ALA A 480 47.46 42.47 -22.68
CA ALA A 480 46.29 42.27 -21.84
C ALA A 480 46.19 40.77 -21.44
N ALA A 481 45.99 40.53 -20.16
CA ALA A 481 45.71 39.20 -19.69
C ALA A 481 44.35 38.75 -20.22
N ASN A 482 44.36 37.79 -21.15
CA ASN A 482 43.17 37.16 -21.68
C ASN A 482 42.77 35.99 -20.80
N PRO A 483 41.56 35.94 -20.26
CA PRO A 483 41.01 34.65 -19.85
C PRO A 483 40.80 33.82 -21.11
N SER A 484 41.42 32.66 -21.20
CA SER A 484 41.27 31.76 -22.33
C SER A 484 39.82 31.26 -22.42
N LEU A 485 39.37 30.93 -23.62
CA LEU A 485 38.05 30.34 -23.85
C LEU A 485 37.87 29.04 -23.02
N GLU A 486 38.97 28.35 -22.67
CA GLU A 486 39.02 27.19 -21.78
C GLU A 486 38.73 27.57 -20.32
N GLU A 487 39.21 28.72 -19.83
CA GLU A 487 38.91 29.20 -18.48
C GLU A 487 37.45 29.58 -18.32
N LEU A 488 36.82 30.14 -19.37
CA LEU A 488 35.40 30.42 -19.39
C LEU A 488 34.56 29.14 -19.49
N ARG A 489 34.99 28.16 -20.31
CA ARG A 489 34.36 26.83 -20.35
C ARG A 489 34.51 26.08 -19.03
N SER A 490 35.67 26.11 -18.39
CA SER A 490 35.92 25.45 -17.11
C SER A 490 35.11 26.04 -15.96
N SER A 491 34.81 27.38 -15.98
CA SER A 491 33.96 28.00 -14.95
C SER A 491 32.48 27.61 -15.08
N VAL A 492 32.01 27.32 -16.28
CA VAL A 492 30.63 26.84 -16.54
C VAL A 492 30.52 25.34 -16.21
N THR A 493 31.50 24.54 -16.69
CA THR A 493 31.54 23.09 -16.37
C THR A 493 31.83 22.81 -14.90
N ALA A 494 32.67 23.60 -14.22
CA ALA A 494 32.92 23.43 -12.78
C ALA A 494 31.66 23.69 -11.92
N ASN A 495 30.80 24.66 -12.30
CA ASN A 495 29.52 24.85 -11.64
C ASN A 495 28.54 23.68 -11.89
N ASP A 496 28.56 23.10 -13.07
CA ASP A 496 27.72 21.96 -13.43
C ASP A 496 28.19 20.65 -12.75
N GLU A 497 29.52 20.45 -12.66
CA GLU A 497 30.11 19.35 -11.92
C GLU A 497 29.95 19.51 -10.39
N THR A 498 29.99 20.71 -9.85
CA THR A 498 29.75 20.96 -8.43
C THR A 498 28.29 20.71 -8.07
N ASN A 499 27.35 21.10 -8.92
CA ASN A 499 25.95 20.79 -8.75
C ASN A 499 25.67 19.28 -8.90
N ARG A 500 26.32 18.60 -9.82
CA ARG A 500 26.24 17.13 -9.95
C ARG A 500 26.89 16.39 -8.79
N LYS A 501 28.00 16.87 -8.24
CA LYS A 501 28.62 16.30 -7.03
C LYS A 501 27.74 16.48 -5.80
N ASN A 502 27.16 17.65 -5.59
CA ASN A 502 26.27 17.90 -4.45
C ASN A 502 25.01 17.00 -4.51
N ILE A 503 24.48 16.72 -5.71
CA ILE A 503 23.37 15.78 -5.90
C ILE A 503 23.80 14.33 -5.65
N ASN A 504 25.07 13.97 -5.95
CA ASN A 504 25.57 12.59 -5.78
C ASN A 504 26.11 12.32 -4.37
N GLU A 505 26.57 13.34 -3.63
CA GLU A 505 27.12 13.16 -2.27
C GLU A 505 26.01 13.06 -1.19
N ASP A 506 24.80 13.59 -1.43
CA ASP A 506 23.65 13.45 -0.52
C ASP A 506 22.91 12.10 -0.67
N VAL A 507 23.22 11.32 -1.71
CA VAL A 507 22.72 9.95 -1.86
C VAL A 507 23.83 9.01 -1.42
N SER A 508 23.76 8.48 -0.18
CA SER A 508 24.75 7.53 0.33
C SER A 508 24.96 6.37 -0.67
N ASN A 509 26.21 6.12 -1.05
CA ASN A 509 26.62 5.07 -1.97
C ASN A 509 26.01 3.69 -1.63
N GLU A 510 25.66 3.46 -0.39
CA GLU A 510 25.01 2.24 0.12
C GLU A 510 23.56 2.03 -0.37
N LEU A 511 22.83 3.12 -0.68
CA LEU A 511 21.47 3.05 -1.24
C LEU A 511 21.49 2.80 -2.75
N VAL A 512 22.48 3.34 -3.46
CA VAL A 512 22.66 3.13 -4.89
C VAL A 512 23.09 1.69 -5.18
N GLU A 513 24.01 1.11 -4.40
CA GLU A 513 24.40 -0.30 -4.53
C GLU A 513 23.22 -1.25 -4.28
N LYS A 514 22.43 -1.04 -3.24
CA LYS A 514 21.23 -1.86 -2.96
C LYS A 514 20.17 -1.72 -4.05
N PHE A 515 20.05 -0.55 -4.67
CA PHE A 515 19.09 -0.31 -5.75
C PHE A 515 19.56 -0.96 -7.07
N GLU A 516 20.87 -0.95 -7.35
CA GLU A 516 21.45 -1.64 -8.51
C GLU A 516 21.44 -3.17 -8.36
N GLU A 517 21.62 -3.70 -7.16
CA GLU A 517 21.45 -5.13 -6.87
C GLU A 517 19.99 -5.58 -7.04
N GLY A 518 19.00 -4.79 -6.60
CA GLY A 518 17.58 -5.03 -6.84
C GLY A 518 17.22 -5.03 -8.33
N ARG A 519 17.76 -4.08 -9.09
CA ARG A 519 17.55 -3.96 -10.53
C ARG A 519 18.18 -5.10 -11.32
N THR A 520 19.37 -5.55 -10.92
CA THR A 520 20.06 -6.72 -11.53
C THR A 520 19.33 -8.03 -11.19
N GLY A 521 18.70 -8.12 -10.03
CA GLY A 521 17.86 -9.25 -9.62
C GLY A 521 16.58 -9.36 -10.47
N ILE A 522 15.94 -8.25 -10.75
CA ILE A 522 14.72 -8.18 -11.60
C ILE A 522 15.07 -8.52 -13.07
N LEU A 523 16.16 -8.00 -13.60
CA LEU A 523 16.61 -8.33 -14.96
C LEU A 523 17.03 -9.80 -15.12
N LYS A 524 17.64 -10.40 -14.10
CA LYS A 524 17.94 -11.84 -14.10
C LYS A 524 16.68 -12.71 -13.98
N GLY A 525 15.63 -12.22 -13.33
CA GLY A 525 14.31 -12.87 -13.26
C GLY A 525 13.60 -12.87 -14.61
N ILE A 526 13.66 -11.76 -15.33
CA ILE A 526 13.00 -11.62 -16.65
C ILE A 526 13.71 -12.46 -17.72
N VAL A 527 15.03 -12.57 -17.67
CA VAL A 527 15.78 -13.38 -18.66
C VAL A 527 15.60 -14.90 -18.44
N LYS A 528 15.19 -15.33 -17.24
CA LYS A 528 14.89 -16.76 -16.95
C LYS A 528 13.50 -17.22 -17.37
N VAL A 529 12.60 -16.32 -17.72
CA VAL A 529 11.24 -16.64 -18.19
C VAL A 529 11.15 -16.65 -19.72
N ALA A 530 12.16 -16.12 -20.42
CA ALA A 530 12.21 -16.04 -21.88
C ALA A 530 13.18 -17.04 -22.55
N ALA A 531 13.67 -18.06 -21.80
CA ALA A 531 14.52 -19.13 -22.35
C ALA A 531 13.90 -20.50 -22.04
#